data_97bb1e47bfa5b54e38c9f2a7c49b8c2d
#
_entry.id   97bb1e47bfa5b54e38c9f2a7c49b8c2d
#
_cell.length_a   1.000
_cell.length_b   1.000
_cell.length_c   1.000
_cell.angle_alpha   90.00
_cell.angle_beta   90.00
_cell.angle_gamma   90.00
#
_symmetry.space_group_name_H-M   'P 1'
#
loop_
_entity.id
_entity.type
_entity.pdbx_description
1 polymer ?
#
loop_
_entity_poly.entity_id
_entity_poly.type
_entity_poly.pdbx_seq_one_letter_code
_entity_poly.pdbx_strand_id
1 'polypeptide(L)'
;MSQQCPSEHDRLIDEVRAAGEMVAKFFVHEQLGPILGSTLTMQQLKLVALLATHGPLGGHDLARHLDVSMPTVSGIVDRLVERGMVERRADPRDRRVRLTALSPAGEAFIAEHDAAGWRVGMEILHAMAPEDLRALARGLAAMWAAVEAKVASEGGCLPDGCAGGPRTAP
;
A
#
# COMPACT_ATOMS: atom_id res chain seq x y z
N MET A 1 -7.82 -44.34 -1.25
CA MET A 1 -7.62 -42.89 -1.33
C MET A 1 -6.44 -42.65 -2.23
N SER A 2 -6.70 -42.36 -3.53
CA SER A 2 -5.63 -42.12 -4.52
C SER A 2 -5.08 -40.70 -4.29
N GLN A 3 -3.87 -40.61 -3.77
CA GLN A 3 -3.12 -39.34 -3.75
C GLN A 3 -2.77 -39.01 -5.21
N GLN A 4 -3.50 -38.08 -5.81
CA GLN A 4 -3.10 -37.50 -7.08
C GLN A 4 -1.78 -36.81 -6.89
N CYS A 5 -0.77 -37.20 -7.66
CA CYS A 5 0.52 -36.50 -7.69
C CYS A 5 0.25 -35.06 -8.14
N PRO A 6 0.78 -34.01 -7.43
CA PRO A 6 0.55 -32.63 -7.81
C PRO A 6 1.03 -32.39 -9.24
N SER A 7 0.24 -31.65 -10.03
CA SER A 7 0.62 -31.30 -11.39
C SER A 7 1.88 -30.43 -11.39
N GLU A 8 2.58 -30.33 -12.52
CA GLU A 8 3.71 -29.41 -12.67
C GLU A 8 3.29 -27.96 -12.35
N HIS A 9 2.07 -27.61 -12.74
CA HIS A 9 1.50 -26.29 -12.45
C HIS A 9 1.33 -26.04 -10.94
N ASP A 10 0.84 -27.02 -10.19
CA ASP A 10 0.69 -26.89 -8.74
C ASP A 10 2.05 -26.73 -8.03
N ARG A 11 3.08 -27.44 -8.51
CA ARG A 11 4.45 -27.29 -7.98
C ARG A 11 5.01 -25.89 -8.22
N LEU A 12 4.82 -25.33 -9.42
CA LEU A 12 5.26 -23.98 -9.75
C LEU A 12 4.52 -22.93 -8.91
N ILE A 13 3.23 -23.10 -8.64
CA ILE A 13 2.47 -22.25 -7.73
C ILE A 13 3.09 -22.28 -6.32
N ASP A 14 3.40 -23.46 -5.80
CA ASP A 14 4.01 -23.61 -4.49
C ASP A 14 5.41 -22.97 -4.41
N GLU A 15 6.22 -23.10 -5.44
CA GLU A 15 7.53 -22.47 -5.54
C GLU A 15 7.42 -20.95 -5.56
N VAL A 16 6.54 -20.38 -6.39
CA VAL A 16 6.30 -18.94 -6.47
C VAL A 16 5.77 -18.42 -5.13
N ARG A 17 4.84 -19.14 -4.49
CA ARG A 17 4.31 -18.77 -3.18
C ARG A 17 5.40 -18.74 -2.12
N ALA A 18 6.22 -19.78 -2.04
CA ALA A 18 7.29 -19.86 -1.04
C ALA A 18 8.34 -18.75 -1.24
N ALA A 19 8.77 -18.52 -2.47
CA ALA A 19 9.70 -17.43 -2.80
C ALA A 19 9.08 -16.06 -2.49
N GLY A 20 7.83 -15.85 -2.88
CA GLY A 20 7.10 -14.62 -2.62
C GLY A 20 6.93 -14.32 -1.14
N GLU A 21 6.65 -15.34 -0.31
CA GLU A 21 6.56 -15.19 1.15
C GLU A 21 7.90 -14.75 1.77
N MET A 22 9.03 -15.29 1.31
CA MET A 22 10.35 -14.89 1.82
C MET A 22 10.66 -13.43 1.45
N VAL A 23 10.41 -13.06 0.19
CA VAL A 23 10.61 -11.68 -0.29
C VAL A 23 9.68 -10.72 0.46
N ALA A 24 8.39 -11.06 0.61
CA ALA A 24 7.44 -10.24 1.34
C ALA A 24 7.85 -10.05 2.81
N LYS A 25 8.30 -11.10 3.50
CA LYS A 25 8.78 -10.99 4.90
C LYS A 25 9.96 -10.03 5.03
N PHE A 26 10.89 -10.06 4.07
CA PHE A 26 12.02 -9.14 4.06
C PHE A 26 11.55 -7.70 3.90
N PHE A 27 10.71 -7.41 2.89
CA PHE A 27 10.21 -6.05 2.66
C PHE A 27 9.32 -5.54 3.80
N VAL A 28 8.49 -6.40 4.39
CA VAL A 28 7.69 -6.05 5.57
C VAL A 28 8.60 -5.66 6.73
N HIS A 29 9.70 -6.39 6.95
CA HIS A 29 10.66 -6.06 8.01
C HIS A 29 11.31 -4.69 7.78
N GLU A 30 11.77 -4.41 6.58
CA GLU A 30 12.41 -3.14 6.20
C GLU A 30 11.43 -1.95 6.27
N GLN A 31 10.18 -2.14 5.85
CA GLN A 31 9.15 -1.10 5.89
C GLN A 31 8.62 -0.85 7.30
N LEU A 32 8.51 -1.89 8.13
CA LEU A 32 7.99 -1.74 9.49
C LEU A 32 9.01 -1.14 10.47
N GLY A 33 10.30 -1.32 10.24
CA GLY A 33 11.36 -0.80 11.12
C GLY A 33 11.19 0.70 11.41
N PRO A 34 11.14 1.58 10.40
CA PRO A 34 10.90 3.01 10.57
C PRO A 34 9.53 3.33 11.18
N ILE A 35 8.49 2.58 10.81
CA ILE A 35 7.13 2.74 11.33
C ILE A 35 7.06 2.41 12.82
N LEU A 36 7.67 1.30 13.24
CA LEU A 36 7.72 0.88 14.65
C LEU A 36 8.60 1.81 15.49
N GLY A 37 9.60 2.45 14.89
CA GLY A 37 10.39 3.50 15.50
C GLY A 37 9.67 4.85 15.61
N SER A 38 8.53 5.02 14.94
CA SER A 38 7.77 6.26 15.01
C SER A 38 7.07 6.43 16.36
N THR A 39 6.87 7.67 16.76
CA THR A 39 6.12 8.00 18.00
C THR A 39 4.60 7.95 17.82
N LEU A 40 4.12 7.53 16.64
CA LEU A 40 2.69 7.43 16.33
C LEU A 40 2.11 6.11 16.88
N THR A 41 0.90 6.19 17.41
CA THR A 41 0.17 4.97 17.77
C THR A 41 -0.32 4.25 16.52
N MET A 42 -0.65 2.96 16.60
CA MET A 42 -1.19 2.18 15.48
C MET A 42 -2.43 2.83 14.85
N GLN A 43 -3.32 3.42 15.64
CA GLN A 43 -4.51 4.12 15.14
C GLN A 43 -4.14 5.40 14.37
N GLN A 44 -3.14 6.14 14.85
CA GLN A 44 -2.61 7.31 14.16
C GLN A 44 -1.95 6.94 12.84
N LEU A 45 -1.16 5.87 12.81
CA LEU A 45 -0.55 5.34 11.59
C LEU A 45 -1.60 4.91 10.57
N LYS A 46 -2.63 4.17 11.01
CA LYS A 46 -3.74 3.78 10.13
C LYS A 46 -4.42 4.99 9.50
N LEU A 47 -4.65 6.06 10.27
CA LEU A 47 -5.28 7.29 9.77
C LEU A 47 -4.38 7.99 8.75
N VAL A 48 -3.09 8.12 9.03
CA VAL A 48 -2.11 8.73 8.12
C VAL A 48 -2.01 7.92 6.81
N ALA A 49 -1.90 6.60 6.89
CA ALA A 49 -1.88 5.72 5.72
C ALA A 49 -3.17 5.79 4.90
N LEU A 50 -4.33 5.89 5.57
CA LEU A 50 -5.63 6.05 4.91
C LEU A 50 -5.70 7.36 4.11
N LEU A 51 -5.23 8.47 4.69
CA LEU A 51 -5.18 9.76 4.00
C LEU A 51 -4.16 9.77 2.84
N ALA A 52 -3.06 9.04 2.96
CA ALA A 52 -2.09 8.89 1.88
C ALA A 52 -2.70 8.15 0.67
N THR A 53 -3.54 7.14 0.94
CA THR A 53 -4.13 6.29 -0.11
C THR A 53 -5.36 6.93 -0.76
N HIS A 54 -6.22 7.58 0.03
CA HIS A 54 -7.54 8.06 -0.42
C HIS A 54 -7.61 9.59 -0.58
N GLY A 55 -6.56 10.31 -0.18
CA GLY A 55 -6.59 11.76 -0.11
C GLY A 55 -7.40 12.29 1.08
N PRO A 56 -7.86 13.56 1.02
CA PRO A 56 -8.62 14.19 2.10
C PRO A 56 -9.95 13.51 2.35
N LEU A 57 -10.26 13.16 3.61
CA LEU A 57 -11.47 12.46 4.03
C LEU A 57 -12.24 13.21 5.11
N GLY A 58 -13.57 13.07 5.08
CA GLY A 58 -14.47 13.54 6.14
C GLY A 58 -14.44 12.64 7.37
N GLY A 59 -14.83 13.18 8.53
CA GLY A 59 -14.82 12.43 9.79
C GLY A 59 -15.64 11.15 9.75
N HIS A 60 -16.78 11.12 9.06
CA HIS A 60 -17.61 9.93 8.92
C HIS A 60 -16.93 8.83 8.11
N ASP A 61 -16.24 9.19 7.03
CA ASP A 61 -15.49 8.23 6.21
C ASP A 61 -14.31 7.67 6.98
N LEU A 62 -13.58 8.52 7.70
CA LEU A 62 -12.51 8.09 8.61
C LEU A 62 -13.03 7.11 9.68
N ALA A 63 -14.18 7.41 10.31
CA ALA A 63 -14.80 6.54 11.31
C ALA A 63 -15.12 5.16 10.74
N ARG A 64 -15.72 5.13 9.55
CA ARG A 64 -16.06 3.90 8.84
C ARG A 64 -14.83 3.07 8.47
N HIS A 65 -13.79 3.70 7.89
CA HIS A 65 -12.58 3.00 7.47
C HIS A 65 -11.75 2.48 8.65
N LEU A 66 -11.73 3.21 9.76
CA LEU A 66 -10.97 2.83 10.95
C LEU A 66 -11.76 1.91 11.91
N ASP A 67 -13.05 1.71 11.64
CA ASP A 67 -13.98 0.96 12.48
C ASP A 67 -14.00 1.47 13.93
N VAL A 68 -14.15 2.79 14.07
CA VAL A 68 -14.19 3.46 15.38
C VAL A 68 -15.29 4.53 15.42
N SER A 69 -15.64 4.99 16.62
CA SER A 69 -16.63 6.04 16.80
C SER A 69 -16.13 7.42 16.35
N MET A 70 -17.05 8.32 15.99
CA MET A 70 -16.75 9.71 15.64
C MET A 70 -15.94 10.46 16.71
N PRO A 71 -16.27 10.36 18.01
CA PRO A 71 -15.46 10.97 19.06
C PRO A 71 -14.02 10.43 19.07
N THR A 72 -13.84 9.13 18.82
CA THR A 72 -12.50 8.52 18.74
C THR A 72 -11.70 9.09 17.56
N VAL A 73 -12.33 9.20 16.37
CA VAL A 73 -11.71 9.83 15.20
C VAL A 73 -11.30 11.27 15.52
N SER A 74 -12.20 12.05 16.14
CA SER A 74 -11.88 13.43 16.50
C SER A 74 -10.64 13.50 17.38
N GLY A 75 -10.54 12.65 18.41
CA GLY A 75 -9.39 12.62 19.30
C GLY A 75 -8.09 12.16 18.60
N ILE A 76 -8.18 11.24 17.63
CA ILE A 76 -7.00 10.84 16.82
C ILE A 76 -6.54 12.00 15.93
N VAL A 77 -7.48 12.64 15.23
CA VAL A 77 -7.22 13.78 14.35
C VAL A 77 -6.63 14.95 15.14
N ASP A 78 -7.19 15.31 16.31
CA ASP A 78 -6.68 16.39 17.13
C ASP A 78 -5.21 16.19 17.50
N ARG A 79 -4.85 14.99 17.95
CA ARG A 79 -3.46 14.65 18.28
C ARG A 79 -2.52 14.68 17.06
N LEU A 80 -3.01 14.31 15.89
CA LEU A 80 -2.22 14.39 14.66
C LEU A 80 -2.07 15.84 14.16
N VAL A 81 -3.08 16.70 14.37
CA VAL A 81 -2.99 18.14 14.11
C VAL A 81 -1.96 18.77 15.06
N GLU A 82 -2.00 18.46 16.36
CA GLU A 82 -1.02 18.94 17.36
C GLU A 82 0.41 18.53 16.99
N ARG A 83 0.59 17.36 16.37
CA ARG A 83 1.89 16.90 15.87
C ARG A 83 2.25 17.44 14.49
N GLY A 84 1.38 18.21 13.88
CA GLY A 84 1.60 18.78 12.56
C GLY A 84 1.54 17.77 11.41
N MET A 85 1.03 16.54 11.65
CA MET A 85 0.98 15.47 10.63
C MET A 85 -0.22 15.59 9.69
N VAL A 86 -1.32 16.14 10.18
CA VAL A 86 -2.53 16.38 9.41
C VAL A 86 -3.05 17.78 9.62
N GLU A 87 -3.88 18.24 8.72
CA GLU A 87 -4.56 19.53 8.81
C GLU A 87 -6.04 19.40 8.47
N ARG A 88 -6.84 20.36 8.93
CA ARG A 88 -8.25 20.45 8.62
C ARG A 88 -8.45 21.45 7.50
N ARG A 89 -9.04 21.01 6.39
CA ARG A 89 -9.40 21.84 5.23
C ARG A 89 -10.92 21.93 5.10
N ALA A 90 -11.42 23.04 4.54
CA ALA A 90 -12.80 23.10 4.10
C ALA A 90 -12.95 22.26 2.83
N ASP A 91 -14.07 21.53 2.70
CA ASP A 91 -14.36 20.84 1.44
C ASP A 91 -14.60 21.90 0.33
N PRO A 92 -13.95 21.80 -0.83
CA PRO A 92 -14.17 22.71 -1.96
C PRO A 92 -15.62 22.73 -2.47
N ARG A 93 -16.36 21.63 -2.27
CA ARG A 93 -17.75 21.46 -2.72
C ARG A 93 -18.76 21.96 -1.69
N ASP A 94 -18.45 21.80 -0.40
CA ASP A 94 -19.29 22.31 0.71
C ASP A 94 -18.39 22.78 1.86
N ARG A 95 -18.25 24.09 1.99
CA ARG A 95 -17.43 24.73 3.04
C ARG A 95 -17.88 24.45 4.48
N ARG A 96 -19.08 23.89 4.66
CA ARG A 96 -19.57 23.44 5.98
C ARG A 96 -18.96 22.11 6.40
N VAL A 97 -18.47 21.32 5.43
CA VAL A 97 -17.79 20.04 5.67
C VAL A 97 -16.31 20.31 5.92
N ARG A 98 -15.78 19.69 6.97
CA ARG A 98 -14.36 19.70 7.27
C ARG A 98 -13.73 18.37 6.88
N LEU A 99 -12.77 18.44 5.98
CA LEU A 99 -11.93 17.31 5.59
C LEU A 99 -10.65 17.31 6.40
N THR A 100 -10.16 16.12 6.73
CA THR A 100 -8.80 15.91 7.24
C THR A 100 -7.92 15.53 6.07
N ALA A 101 -6.78 16.19 5.94
CA ALA A 101 -5.78 15.94 4.91
C ALA A 101 -4.40 15.78 5.55
N LEU A 102 -3.46 15.13 4.86
CA LEU A 102 -2.06 15.19 5.26
C LEU A 102 -1.57 16.64 5.19
N SER A 103 -0.76 17.03 6.16
CA SER A 103 0.03 18.26 6.09
C SER A 103 1.28 18.00 5.24
N PRO A 104 2.04 19.05 4.84
CA PRO A 104 3.34 18.86 4.20
C PRO A 104 4.30 17.98 5.01
N ALA A 105 4.26 18.04 6.35
CA ALA A 105 5.05 17.16 7.20
C ALA A 105 4.53 15.72 7.20
N GLY A 106 3.21 15.51 7.13
CA GLY A 106 2.60 14.19 6.98
C GLY A 106 2.92 13.56 5.62
N GLU A 107 2.88 14.36 4.55
CA GLU A 107 3.28 13.91 3.21
C GLU A 107 4.77 13.52 3.18
N ALA A 108 5.64 14.33 3.78
CA ALA A 108 7.07 14.03 3.89
C ALA A 108 7.32 12.74 4.70
N PHE A 109 6.59 12.54 5.80
CA PHE A 109 6.67 11.32 6.61
C PHE A 109 6.32 10.08 5.78
N ILE A 110 5.24 10.10 5.02
CA ILE A 110 4.86 8.99 4.14
C ILE A 110 5.91 8.78 3.05
N ALA A 111 6.33 9.85 2.37
CA ALA A 111 7.32 9.77 1.30
C ALA A 111 8.67 9.21 1.79
N GLU A 112 9.11 9.54 3.00
CA GLU A 112 10.34 8.99 3.59
C GLU A 112 10.22 7.49 3.85
N HIS A 113 9.05 7.04 4.31
CA HIS A 113 8.80 5.61 4.57
C HIS A 113 8.69 4.82 3.27
N ASP A 114 7.99 5.34 2.26
CA ASP A 114 7.91 4.76 0.93
C ASP A 114 9.28 4.72 0.26
N ALA A 115 10.05 5.83 0.35
CA ALA A 115 11.38 5.90 -0.23
C ALA A 115 12.37 4.92 0.41
N ALA A 116 12.25 4.62 1.70
CA ALA A 116 13.09 3.64 2.37
C ALA A 116 12.89 2.24 1.80
N GLY A 117 11.63 1.80 1.66
CA GLY A 117 11.30 0.50 1.05
C GLY A 117 11.70 0.42 -0.43
N TRP A 118 11.46 1.49 -1.21
CA TRP A 118 11.88 1.57 -2.61
C TRP A 118 13.39 1.55 -2.78
N ARG A 119 14.15 2.24 -1.93
CA ARG A 119 15.61 2.26 -2.00
C ARG A 119 16.19 0.87 -1.86
N VAL A 120 15.80 0.12 -0.82
CA VAL A 120 16.25 -1.25 -0.61
C VAL A 120 15.83 -2.15 -1.78
N GLY A 121 14.59 -2.03 -2.25
CA GLY A 121 14.12 -2.74 -3.44
C GLY A 121 14.95 -2.46 -4.68
N MET A 122 15.29 -1.19 -4.93
CA MET A 122 16.13 -0.80 -6.06
C MET A 122 17.56 -1.31 -5.95
N GLU A 123 18.15 -1.29 -4.76
CA GLU A 123 19.49 -1.86 -4.50
C GLU A 123 19.52 -3.37 -4.83
N ILE A 124 18.48 -4.11 -4.42
CA ILE A 124 18.34 -5.52 -4.74
C ILE A 124 18.19 -5.74 -6.25
N LEU A 125 17.32 -4.97 -6.92
CA LEU A 125 17.13 -5.08 -8.36
C LEU A 125 18.42 -4.76 -9.13
N HIS A 126 19.18 -3.77 -8.69
CA HIS A 126 20.49 -3.44 -9.29
C HIS A 126 21.54 -4.54 -9.08
N ALA A 127 21.46 -5.33 -8.01
CA ALA A 127 22.37 -6.45 -7.75
C ALA A 127 22.00 -7.71 -8.52
N MET A 128 20.82 -7.79 -9.13
CA MET A 128 20.40 -8.97 -9.92
C MET A 128 21.11 -9.05 -11.26
N ALA A 129 21.32 -10.28 -11.73
CA ALA A 129 21.79 -10.51 -13.10
C ALA A 129 20.75 -10.04 -14.12
N PRO A 130 21.16 -9.48 -15.27
CA PRO A 130 20.22 -8.97 -16.26
C PRO A 130 19.20 -10.00 -16.79
N GLU A 131 19.57 -11.26 -16.87
CA GLU A 131 18.68 -12.36 -17.27
C GLU A 131 17.59 -12.61 -16.24
N ASP A 132 17.93 -12.61 -14.95
CA ASP A 132 16.99 -12.82 -13.85
C ASP A 132 16.03 -11.62 -13.73
N LEU A 133 16.57 -10.41 -13.93
CA LEU A 133 15.75 -9.19 -13.93
C LEU A 133 14.72 -9.21 -15.08
N ARG A 134 15.11 -9.69 -16.29
CA ARG A 134 14.17 -9.87 -17.39
C ARG A 134 13.12 -10.94 -17.10
N ALA A 135 13.52 -12.05 -16.47
CA ALA A 135 12.59 -13.11 -16.08
C ALA A 135 11.56 -12.61 -15.05
N LEU A 136 12.03 -11.86 -14.04
CA LEU A 136 11.18 -11.22 -13.05
C LEU A 136 10.20 -10.21 -13.68
N ALA A 137 10.68 -9.36 -14.56
CA ALA A 137 9.85 -8.37 -15.27
C ALA A 137 8.73 -9.06 -16.07
N ARG A 138 9.04 -10.15 -16.80
CA ARG A 138 8.04 -10.93 -17.53
C ARG A 138 7.04 -11.59 -16.60
N GLY A 139 7.49 -12.19 -15.49
CA GLY A 139 6.63 -12.83 -14.50
C GLY A 139 5.65 -11.85 -13.86
N LEU A 140 6.15 -10.66 -13.47
CA LEU A 140 5.31 -9.60 -12.90
C LEU A 140 4.29 -9.07 -13.92
N ALA A 141 4.68 -8.90 -15.19
CA ALA A 141 3.76 -8.48 -16.24
C ALA A 141 2.65 -9.51 -16.49
N ALA A 142 3.00 -10.81 -16.52
CA ALA A 142 2.01 -11.88 -16.67
C ALA A 142 1.06 -11.95 -15.45
N MET A 143 1.58 -11.79 -14.25
CA MET A 143 0.77 -11.73 -13.03
C MET A 143 -0.18 -10.53 -13.04
N TRP A 144 0.29 -9.35 -13.48
CA TRP A 144 -0.55 -8.17 -13.60
C TRP A 144 -1.70 -8.39 -14.59
N ALA A 145 -1.43 -8.96 -15.77
CA ALA A 145 -2.47 -9.29 -16.74
C ALA A 145 -3.53 -10.25 -16.17
N ALA A 146 -3.11 -11.21 -15.35
CA ALA A 146 -4.04 -12.11 -14.66
C ALA A 146 -4.90 -11.38 -13.61
N VAL A 147 -4.34 -10.39 -12.89
CA VAL A 147 -5.10 -9.52 -11.96
C VAL A 147 -6.14 -8.72 -12.72
N GLU A 148 -5.77 -8.07 -13.83
CA GLU A 148 -6.70 -7.30 -14.67
C GLU A 148 -7.85 -8.17 -15.18
N ALA A 149 -7.55 -9.37 -15.67
CA ALA A 149 -8.56 -10.30 -16.15
C ALA A 149 -9.51 -10.76 -15.02
N LYS A 150 -8.98 -11.01 -13.82
CA LYS A 150 -9.78 -11.39 -12.64
C LYS A 150 -10.71 -10.25 -12.21
N VAL A 151 -10.19 -9.03 -12.07
CA VAL A 151 -10.97 -7.85 -11.68
C VAL A 151 -12.08 -7.57 -12.71
N ALA A 152 -11.77 -7.65 -14.00
CA ALA A 152 -12.75 -7.49 -15.08
C ALA A 152 -13.86 -8.55 -15.00
N SER A 153 -13.53 -9.82 -14.70
CA SER A 153 -14.50 -10.90 -14.58
C SER A 153 -15.43 -10.75 -13.37
N GLU A 154 -15.00 -10.07 -12.32
CA GLU A 154 -15.77 -9.80 -11.10
C GLU A 154 -16.54 -8.48 -11.16
N GLY A 155 -16.50 -7.74 -12.28
CA GLY A 155 -17.14 -6.43 -12.45
C GLY A 155 -16.53 -5.33 -11.57
N GLY A 156 -15.32 -5.57 -11.08
CA GLY A 156 -14.57 -4.64 -10.23
C GLY A 156 -13.83 -3.57 -11.05
N CYS A 157 -13.34 -2.55 -10.34
CA CYS A 157 -12.42 -1.54 -10.88
C CYS A 157 -11.09 -1.67 -10.13
N LEU A 158 -9.98 -1.52 -10.85
CA LEU A 158 -8.68 -1.44 -10.20
C LEU A 158 -8.62 -0.20 -9.29
N PRO A 159 -7.93 -0.27 -8.14
CA PRO A 159 -7.74 0.90 -7.29
C PRO A 159 -7.11 2.06 -8.07
N ASP A 160 -7.53 3.29 -7.75
CA ASP A 160 -6.93 4.50 -8.31
C ASP A 160 -5.41 4.50 -8.08
N GLY A 161 -4.65 4.68 -9.15
CA GLY A 161 -3.18 4.54 -9.15
C GLY A 161 -2.65 3.22 -9.71
N CYS A 162 -3.47 2.18 -9.84
CA CYS A 162 -3.11 0.93 -10.52
C CYS A 162 -3.49 0.90 -12.01
N ALA A 163 -4.19 1.94 -12.52
CA ALA A 163 -4.59 2.09 -13.92
C ALA A 163 -3.40 2.49 -14.82
N GLY A 164 -2.41 1.64 -14.92
CA GLY A 164 -1.23 1.83 -15.74
C GLY A 164 -0.25 0.70 -15.45
N GLY A 165 -0.57 -0.49 -15.93
CA GLY A 165 0.32 -1.63 -15.84
C GLY A 165 1.74 -1.33 -16.35
N PRO A 166 2.74 -2.16 -16.04
CA PRO A 166 4.12 -1.94 -16.43
C PRO A 166 4.18 -1.71 -17.92
N ARG A 167 4.59 -0.50 -18.34
CA ARG A 167 4.83 -0.22 -19.75
C ARG A 167 5.99 -1.10 -20.19
N THR A 168 5.68 -2.15 -20.94
CA THR A 168 6.71 -2.87 -21.68
C THR A 168 7.33 -1.87 -22.64
N ALA A 169 8.57 -1.46 -22.37
CA ALA A 169 9.36 -0.72 -23.34
C ALA A 169 9.54 -1.58 -24.59
N PRO A 170 9.54 -0.98 -25.81
CA PRO A 170 9.69 -1.70 -27.08
C PRO A 170 11.03 -2.42 -27.21
#